data_e24065eb177a58a66b52bc2145bc6e81
#
_entry.id   e24065eb177a58a66b52bc2145bc6e81
#
_cell.length_a   1.000
_cell.length_b   1.000
_cell.length_c   1.000
_cell.angle_alpha   90.00
_cell.angle_beta   90.00
_cell.angle_gamma   90.00
#
_symmetry.space_group_name_H-M   'P 1'
#
loop_
_entity.id
_entity.type
_entity.pdbx_description
1 polymer ?
#
loop_
_entity_poly.entity_id
_entity_poly.type
_entity_poly.pdbx_seq_one_letter_code
_entity_poly.pdbx_strand_id
1 'polypeptide(L)'
;MTSQPTYQPPPNGFRTFLIVWITQSISVFGSALTFFSINIWLTQVLFPRPEQRPQLSYALSAVALSFALPVVFGAPIAGAWADRHDRKRTMMAMDFVSGLLSLMLLALIVSNTLNLWMLIILMVLFAIVGAFHGAAFDTSYAMIVPEEQLPRANGMMQTMWSLSGILSPMIAATLISIPALARQGVIPGSIGTALGRLANGTPLAITIDAITFFMASTTLIFLYIPSPKRVDLGGEGSQPRKSMWADIKEGGLYIWHRRPLLWLLGTFTVANFVSGPFEVFQPLIVKFNLANDWVGRGLTFETALALMATAGAIGGVAGGFFISTWGGLKSKRVYGVIVALIVAGLSQIVFGLSPLLFMTAAMAFMGSSMIPIMNSHSQTIWQTQTPRELQGRVFSVRRLIAQFTWPLSTALAGWAGGRFNPGTVIAVLGIVLTVFCIAQLFNPYLLQVENKAWLDEMAEARAQKVMD
;
A
#
# COMPACT_ATOMS: atom_id res chain seq x y z
N MET A 1 26.55 9.43 34.75
CA MET A 1 25.73 8.86 33.65
C MET A 1 24.80 7.84 34.27
N THR A 2 23.60 8.25 34.66
CA THR A 2 22.56 7.33 35.15
C THR A 2 21.96 6.63 33.94
N SER A 3 22.23 5.33 33.80
CA SER A 3 21.61 4.49 32.78
C SER A 3 20.09 4.57 32.96
N GLN A 4 19.40 5.14 31.98
CA GLN A 4 17.94 5.02 31.92
C GLN A 4 17.60 3.52 31.96
N PRO A 5 16.60 3.10 32.74
CA PRO A 5 16.20 1.71 32.75
C PRO A 5 15.79 1.28 31.34
N THR A 6 16.58 0.42 30.72
CA THR A 6 16.30 -0.17 29.42
C THR A 6 14.99 -0.94 29.54
N TYR A 7 13.99 -0.56 28.76
CA TYR A 7 12.72 -1.28 28.71
C TYR A 7 12.98 -2.76 28.38
N GLN A 8 12.54 -3.66 29.24
CA GLN A 8 12.65 -5.09 29.00
C GLN A 8 11.30 -5.62 28.50
N PRO A 9 11.27 -6.27 27.33
CA PRO A 9 10.06 -6.90 26.83
C PRO A 9 9.60 -8.03 27.76
N PRO A 10 8.30 -8.38 27.78
CA PRO A 10 7.76 -9.47 28.59
C PRO A 10 8.49 -10.80 28.30
N PRO A 11 8.67 -11.71 29.27
CA PRO A 11 9.37 -12.99 29.09
C PRO A 11 8.83 -13.84 27.92
N ASN A 12 7.52 -13.76 27.65
CA ASN A 12 6.84 -14.45 26.53
C ASN A 12 6.51 -13.52 25.35
N GLY A 13 7.19 -12.38 25.23
CA GLY A 13 6.84 -11.32 24.28
C GLY A 13 6.81 -11.82 22.83
N PHE A 14 7.81 -12.56 22.39
CA PHE A 14 7.84 -13.11 21.03
C PHE A 14 6.71 -14.12 20.77
N ARG A 15 6.32 -14.94 21.74
CA ARG A 15 5.18 -15.87 21.62
C ARG A 15 3.87 -15.09 21.50
N THR A 16 3.70 -14.03 22.30
CA THR A 16 2.56 -13.11 22.17
C THR A 16 2.53 -12.46 20.79
N PHE A 17 3.69 -11.99 20.30
CA PHE A 17 3.80 -11.45 18.94
C PHE A 17 3.38 -12.48 17.88
N LEU A 18 3.80 -13.74 17.98
CA LEU A 18 3.42 -14.79 17.02
C LEU A 18 1.90 -14.98 16.95
N ILE A 19 1.22 -15.01 18.09
CA ILE A 19 -0.25 -15.15 18.12
C ILE A 19 -0.92 -13.94 17.48
N VAL A 20 -0.49 -12.72 17.84
CA VAL A 20 -1.01 -11.49 17.26
C VAL A 20 -0.72 -11.48 15.76
N TRP A 21 0.50 -11.81 15.35
CA TRP A 21 0.89 -11.84 13.94
C TRP A 21 0.05 -12.81 13.11
N ILE A 22 -0.22 -14.02 13.60
CA ILE A 22 -1.05 -15.00 12.90
C ILE A 22 -2.47 -14.47 12.74
N THR A 23 -3.10 -14.01 13.82
CA THR A 23 -4.49 -13.55 13.78
C THR A 23 -4.66 -12.29 12.96
N GLN A 24 -3.71 -11.36 13.04
CA GLN A 24 -3.70 -10.16 12.20
C GLN A 24 -3.39 -10.48 10.73
N SER A 25 -2.54 -11.46 10.45
CA SER A 25 -2.30 -11.93 9.06
C SER A 25 -3.57 -12.48 8.42
N ILE A 26 -4.37 -13.24 9.17
CA ILE A 26 -5.65 -13.76 8.70
C ILE A 26 -6.65 -12.62 8.49
N SER A 27 -6.66 -11.61 9.37
CA SER A 27 -7.53 -10.42 9.21
C SER A 27 -7.13 -9.57 7.99
N VAL A 28 -5.84 -9.30 7.79
CA VAL A 28 -5.33 -8.59 6.61
C VAL A 28 -5.68 -9.34 5.33
N PHE A 29 -5.59 -10.67 5.36
CA PHE A 29 -6.00 -11.50 4.24
C PHE A 29 -7.51 -11.38 3.95
N GLY A 30 -8.37 -11.41 4.98
CA GLY A 30 -9.83 -11.19 4.85
C GLY A 30 -10.15 -9.83 4.21
N SER A 31 -9.49 -8.77 4.68
CA SER A 31 -9.67 -7.42 4.12
C SER A 31 -9.21 -7.32 2.67
N ALA A 32 -8.14 -8.01 2.31
CA ALA A 32 -7.68 -8.06 0.92
C ALA A 32 -8.68 -8.83 0.01
N LEU A 33 -9.33 -9.89 0.51
CA LEU A 33 -10.43 -10.56 -0.18
C LEU A 33 -11.60 -9.61 -0.44
N THR A 34 -12.02 -8.86 0.59
CA THR A 34 -13.12 -7.88 0.50
C THR A 34 -12.78 -6.80 -0.51
N PHE A 35 -11.60 -6.18 -0.42
CA PHE A 35 -11.17 -5.12 -1.33
C PHE A 35 -11.14 -5.58 -2.80
N PHE A 36 -10.58 -6.77 -3.06
CA PHE A 36 -10.59 -7.36 -4.40
C PHE A 36 -12.01 -7.64 -4.90
N SER A 37 -12.87 -8.19 -4.05
CA SER A 37 -14.26 -8.50 -4.38
C SER A 37 -15.11 -7.26 -4.66
N ILE A 38 -14.83 -6.14 -3.98
CA ILE A 38 -15.48 -4.85 -4.24
C ILE A 38 -15.12 -4.33 -5.64
N ASN A 39 -13.87 -4.47 -6.08
CA ASN A 39 -13.48 -4.10 -7.45
C ASN A 39 -14.26 -4.90 -8.49
N ILE A 40 -14.47 -6.21 -8.26
CA ILE A 40 -15.29 -7.05 -9.14
C ILE A 40 -16.76 -6.65 -9.06
N TRP A 41 -17.30 -6.40 -7.86
CA TRP A 41 -18.67 -5.96 -7.68
C TRP A 41 -18.95 -4.62 -8.40
N LEU A 42 -18.07 -3.64 -8.28
CA LEU A 42 -18.15 -2.38 -9.05
C LEU A 42 -18.20 -2.63 -10.55
N THR A 43 -17.33 -3.53 -11.02
CA THR A 43 -17.09 -3.74 -12.45
C THR A 43 -18.16 -4.61 -13.09
N GLN A 44 -18.69 -5.62 -12.39
CA GLN A 44 -19.59 -6.62 -12.93
C GLN A 44 -21.05 -6.48 -12.47
N VAL A 45 -21.29 -5.81 -11.34
CA VAL A 45 -22.64 -5.68 -10.77
C VAL A 45 -23.13 -4.24 -10.86
N LEU A 46 -22.37 -3.27 -10.37
CA LEU A 46 -22.82 -1.87 -10.34
C LEU A 46 -22.71 -1.21 -11.73
N PHE A 47 -21.62 -1.44 -12.43
CA PHE A 47 -21.36 -0.87 -13.77
C PHE A 47 -21.02 -1.97 -14.80
N PRO A 48 -21.96 -2.89 -15.10
CA PRO A 48 -21.69 -4.05 -15.98
C PRO A 48 -21.53 -3.67 -17.45
N ARG A 49 -22.17 -2.58 -17.94
CA ARG A 49 -22.27 -2.23 -19.34
C ARG A 49 -21.04 -1.48 -19.85
N PRO A 50 -20.59 -1.72 -21.10
CA PRO A 50 -19.47 -1.00 -21.70
C PRO A 50 -19.66 0.54 -21.75
N GLU A 51 -20.90 1.02 -21.93
CA GLU A 51 -21.24 2.44 -21.99
C GLU A 51 -21.04 3.14 -20.63
N GLN A 52 -21.04 2.37 -19.54
CA GLN A 52 -20.82 2.85 -18.17
C GLN A 52 -19.32 2.98 -17.80
N ARG A 53 -18.40 2.85 -18.79
CA ARG A 53 -16.96 2.98 -18.53
C ARG A 53 -16.58 4.27 -17.79
N PRO A 54 -17.14 5.46 -18.14
CA PRO A 54 -16.85 6.67 -17.39
C PRO A 54 -17.26 6.58 -15.92
N GLN A 55 -18.47 6.08 -15.63
CA GLN A 55 -18.99 5.93 -14.26
C GLN A 55 -18.13 4.92 -13.48
N LEU A 56 -17.76 3.81 -14.10
CA LEU A 56 -16.89 2.81 -13.50
C LEU A 56 -15.51 3.40 -13.16
N SER A 57 -14.91 4.16 -14.07
CA SER A 57 -13.61 4.80 -13.86
C SER A 57 -13.65 5.77 -12.68
N TYR A 58 -14.69 6.62 -12.62
CA TYR A 58 -14.90 7.51 -11.48
C TYR A 58 -15.14 6.76 -10.17
N ALA A 59 -15.93 5.66 -10.20
CA ALA A 59 -16.22 4.86 -9.02
C ALA A 59 -14.98 4.18 -8.47
N LEU A 60 -14.15 3.55 -9.32
CA LEU A 60 -12.88 2.94 -8.92
C LEU A 60 -11.93 3.97 -8.30
N SER A 61 -11.80 5.14 -8.93
CA SER A 61 -11.00 6.24 -8.41
C SER A 61 -11.54 6.77 -7.07
N ALA A 62 -12.86 6.96 -6.94
CA ALA A 62 -13.48 7.44 -5.72
C ALA A 62 -13.30 6.45 -4.56
N VAL A 63 -13.43 5.15 -4.81
CA VAL A 63 -13.20 4.10 -3.80
C VAL A 63 -11.72 4.06 -3.40
N ALA A 64 -10.78 4.13 -4.34
CA ALA A 64 -9.35 4.17 -4.04
C ALA A 64 -9.00 5.42 -3.20
N LEU A 65 -9.52 6.59 -3.56
CA LEU A 65 -9.32 7.85 -2.82
C LEU A 65 -9.97 7.84 -1.44
N SER A 66 -11.17 7.28 -1.31
CA SER A 66 -11.87 7.20 -0.03
C SER A 66 -11.12 6.35 1.00
N PHE A 67 -10.29 5.43 0.55
CA PHE A 67 -9.37 4.68 1.41
C PHE A 67 -8.04 5.44 1.62
N ALA A 68 -7.43 5.94 0.55
CA ALA A 68 -6.09 6.55 0.60
C ALA A 68 -6.04 7.87 1.38
N LEU A 69 -7.03 8.76 1.18
CA LEU A 69 -7.01 10.09 1.81
C LEU A 69 -7.07 10.01 3.35
N PRO A 70 -7.99 9.24 3.97
CA PRO A 70 -8.00 9.11 5.42
C PRO A 70 -6.73 8.46 5.99
N VAL A 71 -6.12 7.50 5.29
CA VAL A 71 -4.87 6.88 5.71
C VAL A 71 -3.73 7.90 5.70
N VAL A 72 -3.58 8.68 4.63
CA VAL A 72 -2.49 9.67 4.50
C VAL A 72 -2.65 10.80 5.51
N PHE A 73 -3.84 11.40 5.58
CA PHE A 73 -4.09 12.56 6.46
C PHE A 73 -4.41 12.17 7.90
N GLY A 74 -4.92 10.97 8.13
CA GLY A 74 -5.23 10.44 9.46
C GLY A 74 -4.03 9.86 10.20
N ALA A 75 -2.97 9.47 9.50
CA ALA A 75 -1.81 8.82 10.12
C ALA A 75 -1.16 9.62 11.27
N PRO A 76 -0.97 10.96 11.20
CA PRO A 76 -0.44 11.72 12.33
C PRO A 76 -1.36 11.72 13.55
N ILE A 77 -2.68 11.75 13.33
CA ILE A 77 -3.70 11.73 14.40
C ILE A 77 -3.73 10.35 15.04
N ALA A 78 -3.73 9.29 14.23
CA ALA A 78 -3.71 7.91 14.70
C ALA A 78 -2.43 7.58 15.50
N GLY A 79 -1.28 8.07 15.05
CA GLY A 79 -0.01 7.96 15.78
C GLY A 79 -0.06 8.66 17.14
N ALA A 80 -0.51 9.91 17.18
CA ALA A 80 -0.67 10.66 18.43
C ALA A 80 -1.70 10.01 19.38
N TRP A 81 -2.73 9.36 18.85
CA TRP A 81 -3.68 8.56 19.63
C TRP A 81 -3.01 7.33 20.25
N ALA A 82 -2.29 6.54 19.43
CA ALA A 82 -1.60 5.32 19.88
C ALA A 82 -0.55 5.58 20.98
N ASP A 83 0.06 6.77 20.98
CA ASP A 83 1.01 7.19 22.02
C ASP A 83 0.34 7.54 23.37
N ARG A 84 -0.96 7.86 23.35
CA ARG A 84 -1.70 8.35 24.53
C ARG A 84 -2.67 7.34 25.11
N HIS A 85 -3.06 6.33 24.34
CA HIS A 85 -4.10 5.38 24.73
C HIS A 85 -3.57 3.96 24.81
N ASP A 86 -4.36 3.09 25.45
CA ASP A 86 -4.07 1.67 25.52
C ASP A 86 -4.12 1.05 24.12
N ARG A 87 -2.96 0.59 23.65
CA ARG A 87 -2.79 0.05 22.30
C ARG A 87 -3.59 -1.22 22.07
N LYS A 88 -3.63 -2.13 23.07
CA LYS A 88 -4.41 -3.36 23.00
C LYS A 88 -5.89 -3.04 22.86
N ARG A 89 -6.42 -2.13 23.71
CA ARG A 89 -7.83 -1.71 23.63
C ARG A 89 -8.15 -1.03 22.31
N THR A 90 -7.23 -0.21 21.80
CA THR A 90 -7.39 0.44 20.50
C THR A 90 -7.47 -0.61 19.38
N MET A 91 -6.53 -1.55 19.31
CA MET A 91 -6.58 -2.63 18.30
C MET A 91 -7.87 -3.44 18.40
N MET A 92 -8.23 -3.87 19.59
CA MET A 92 -9.46 -4.63 19.85
C MET A 92 -10.72 -3.89 19.39
N ALA A 93 -10.85 -2.61 19.77
CA ALA A 93 -12.00 -1.79 19.39
C ALA A 93 -12.05 -1.57 17.88
N MET A 94 -10.90 -1.31 17.24
CA MET A 94 -10.82 -1.08 15.80
C MET A 94 -11.13 -2.37 15.01
N ASP A 95 -10.60 -3.53 15.41
CA ASP A 95 -10.96 -4.82 14.80
C ASP A 95 -12.46 -5.11 14.95
N PHE A 96 -13.03 -4.88 16.15
CA PHE A 96 -14.46 -5.08 16.38
C PHE A 96 -15.34 -4.16 15.51
N VAL A 97 -14.98 -2.87 15.41
CA VAL A 97 -15.69 -1.91 14.54
C VAL A 97 -15.53 -2.30 13.08
N SER A 98 -14.35 -2.72 12.62
CA SER A 98 -14.15 -3.23 11.26
C SER A 98 -15.04 -4.44 10.97
N GLY A 99 -15.17 -5.38 11.91
CA GLY A 99 -16.10 -6.51 11.79
C GLY A 99 -17.56 -6.05 11.63
N LEU A 100 -18.00 -5.04 12.39
CA LEU A 100 -19.34 -4.45 12.23
C LEU A 100 -19.52 -3.75 10.88
N LEU A 101 -18.52 -3.03 10.41
CA LEU A 101 -18.53 -2.41 9.06
C LEU A 101 -18.60 -3.48 7.96
N SER A 102 -17.88 -4.60 8.10
CA SER A 102 -17.96 -5.73 7.16
C SER A 102 -19.35 -6.37 7.19
N LEU A 103 -19.97 -6.53 8.36
CA LEU A 103 -21.38 -7.02 8.45
C LEU A 103 -22.36 -6.04 7.83
N MET A 104 -22.17 -4.74 8.03
CA MET A 104 -23.00 -3.71 7.39
C MET A 104 -22.86 -3.75 5.87
N LEU A 105 -21.64 -3.85 5.36
CA LEU A 105 -21.39 -4.00 3.92
C LEU A 105 -22.04 -5.28 3.37
N LEU A 106 -21.91 -6.40 4.08
CA LEU A 106 -22.55 -7.67 3.73
C LEU A 106 -24.08 -7.52 3.64
N ALA A 107 -24.70 -6.90 4.66
CA ALA A 107 -26.16 -6.70 4.69
C ALA A 107 -26.63 -5.84 3.51
N LEU A 108 -25.91 -4.77 3.17
CA LEU A 108 -26.24 -3.90 2.04
C LEU A 108 -26.09 -4.60 0.68
N ILE A 109 -25.10 -5.48 0.52
CA ILE A 109 -24.91 -6.25 -0.72
C ILE A 109 -26.00 -7.33 -0.84
N VAL A 110 -26.27 -8.09 0.22
CA VAL A 110 -27.26 -9.18 0.20
C VAL A 110 -28.69 -8.62 0.00
N SER A 111 -29.00 -7.47 0.57
CA SER A 111 -30.27 -6.78 0.35
C SER A 111 -30.39 -6.07 -1.01
N ASN A 112 -29.33 -6.05 -1.83
CA ASN A 112 -29.23 -5.30 -3.07
C ASN A 112 -29.50 -3.78 -2.92
N THR A 113 -29.23 -3.22 -1.76
CA THR A 113 -29.43 -1.78 -1.45
C THR A 113 -28.13 -0.98 -1.52
N LEU A 114 -26.96 -1.65 -1.62
CA LEU A 114 -25.68 -0.98 -1.70
C LEU A 114 -25.59 -0.10 -2.95
N ASN A 115 -25.26 1.17 -2.75
CA ASN A 115 -24.95 2.10 -3.81
C ASN A 115 -23.53 2.67 -3.65
N LEU A 116 -23.07 3.42 -4.66
CA LEU A 116 -21.69 3.96 -4.69
C LEU A 116 -21.42 4.87 -3.48
N TRP A 117 -22.37 5.71 -3.07
CA TRP A 117 -22.17 6.66 -1.97
C TRP A 117 -22.04 5.95 -0.61
N MET A 118 -22.87 4.93 -0.38
CA MET A 118 -22.76 4.09 0.82
C MET A 118 -21.43 3.37 0.86
N LEU A 119 -20.98 2.84 -0.29
CA LEU A 119 -19.67 2.20 -0.40
C LEU A 119 -18.52 3.17 -0.09
N ILE A 120 -18.54 4.39 -0.64
CA ILE A 120 -17.55 5.43 -0.37
C ILE A 120 -17.48 5.73 1.14
N ILE A 121 -18.63 5.94 1.78
CA ILE A 121 -18.69 6.21 3.22
C ILE A 121 -18.08 5.04 4.01
N LEU A 122 -18.44 3.80 3.66
CA LEU A 122 -17.89 2.61 4.33
C LEU A 122 -16.37 2.52 4.13
N MET A 123 -15.86 2.79 2.93
CA MET A 123 -14.42 2.77 2.67
C MET A 123 -13.67 3.85 3.47
N VAL A 124 -14.24 5.05 3.61
CA VAL A 124 -13.69 6.10 4.49
C VAL A 124 -13.65 5.63 5.95
N LEU A 125 -14.72 5.00 6.44
CA LEU A 125 -14.78 4.48 7.81
C LEU A 125 -13.77 3.35 8.02
N PHE A 126 -13.67 2.39 7.10
CA PHE A 126 -12.64 1.35 7.14
C PHE A 126 -11.22 1.94 7.16
N ALA A 127 -10.96 2.95 6.33
CA ALA A 127 -9.66 3.60 6.26
C ALA A 127 -9.29 4.32 7.57
N ILE A 128 -10.24 5.02 8.19
CA ILE A 128 -10.04 5.69 9.48
C ILE A 128 -9.76 4.63 10.56
N VAL A 129 -10.61 3.63 10.69
CA VAL A 129 -10.46 2.55 11.67
C VAL A 129 -9.14 1.81 11.47
N GLY A 130 -8.80 1.51 10.21
CA GLY A 130 -7.53 0.87 9.84
C GLY A 130 -6.29 1.71 10.17
N ALA A 131 -6.35 3.04 10.04
CA ALA A 131 -5.24 3.93 10.41
C ALA A 131 -4.96 3.89 11.92
N PHE A 132 -6.02 3.92 12.77
CA PHE A 132 -5.86 3.80 14.23
C PHE A 132 -5.38 2.42 14.65
N HIS A 133 -5.93 1.36 14.02
CA HIS A 133 -5.48 -0.01 14.24
C HIS A 133 -4.00 -0.17 13.90
N GLY A 134 -3.59 0.25 12.69
CA GLY A 134 -2.22 0.15 12.22
C GLY A 134 -1.22 0.87 13.12
N ALA A 135 -1.52 2.11 13.54
CA ALA A 135 -0.68 2.87 14.45
C ALA A 135 -0.49 2.17 15.81
N ALA A 136 -1.58 1.59 16.36
CA ALA A 136 -1.52 0.84 17.61
C ALA A 136 -0.76 -0.48 17.45
N PHE A 137 -0.94 -1.19 16.34
CA PHE A 137 -0.26 -2.46 16.03
C PHE A 137 1.24 -2.27 15.85
N ASP A 138 1.66 -1.33 14.99
CA ASP A 138 3.07 -1.06 14.69
C ASP A 138 3.87 -0.66 15.93
N THR A 139 3.23 0.09 16.83
CA THR A 139 3.88 0.48 18.09
C THR A 139 3.84 -0.63 19.15
N SER A 140 2.87 -1.56 19.08
CA SER A 140 2.74 -2.67 20.05
C SER A 140 3.78 -3.75 19.82
N TYR A 141 3.98 -4.23 18.58
CA TYR A 141 4.91 -5.32 18.35
C TYR A 141 6.36 -4.92 18.67
N ALA A 142 6.72 -3.66 18.45
CA ALA A 142 8.04 -3.12 18.80
C ALA A 142 8.32 -3.16 20.31
N MET A 143 7.26 -3.17 21.16
CA MET A 143 7.41 -3.28 22.62
C MET A 143 7.45 -4.72 23.12
N ILE A 144 6.70 -5.63 22.49
CA ILE A 144 6.62 -7.02 22.96
C ILE A 144 7.74 -7.91 22.41
N VAL A 145 8.35 -7.55 21.28
CA VAL A 145 9.43 -8.32 20.65
C VAL A 145 10.78 -7.91 21.23
N PRO A 146 11.62 -8.87 21.70
CA PRO A 146 12.99 -8.59 22.08
C PRO A 146 13.79 -7.95 20.93
N GLU A 147 14.67 -7.02 21.27
CA GLU A 147 15.42 -6.22 20.27
C GLU A 147 16.18 -7.10 19.27
N GLU A 148 16.78 -8.21 19.75
CA GLU A 148 17.50 -9.19 18.93
C GLU A 148 16.61 -9.89 17.89
N GLN A 149 15.29 -9.97 18.14
CA GLN A 149 14.31 -10.64 17.28
C GLN A 149 13.50 -9.65 16.41
N LEU A 150 13.66 -8.35 16.60
CA LEU A 150 12.97 -7.34 15.79
C LEU A 150 13.19 -7.48 14.27
N PRO A 151 14.41 -7.80 13.78
CA PRO A 151 14.60 -8.05 12.35
C PRO A 151 13.74 -9.20 11.80
N ARG A 152 13.59 -10.27 12.62
CA ARG A 152 12.73 -11.42 12.28
C ARG A 152 11.26 -11.02 12.28
N ALA A 153 10.80 -10.28 13.28
CA ALA A 153 9.42 -9.77 13.33
C ALA A 153 9.09 -8.87 12.15
N ASN A 154 9.98 -7.95 11.77
CA ASN A 154 9.81 -7.10 10.60
C ASN A 154 9.72 -7.91 9.30
N GLY A 155 10.54 -8.95 9.14
CA GLY A 155 10.44 -9.87 8.01
C GLY A 155 9.09 -10.60 7.96
N MET A 156 8.58 -11.03 9.12
CA MET A 156 7.27 -11.66 9.24
C MET A 156 6.14 -10.68 8.88
N MET A 157 6.23 -9.41 9.30
CA MET A 157 5.27 -8.36 8.92
C MET A 157 5.24 -8.17 7.40
N GLN A 158 6.41 -8.12 6.76
CA GLN A 158 6.49 -8.01 5.31
C GLN A 158 5.89 -9.24 4.60
N THR A 159 6.10 -10.43 5.15
CA THR A 159 5.52 -11.68 4.63
C THR A 159 4.00 -11.68 4.68
N MET A 160 3.41 -11.12 5.74
CA MET A 160 1.95 -10.96 5.89
C MET A 160 1.35 -10.20 4.69
N TRP A 161 1.90 -9.04 4.37
CA TRP A 161 1.42 -8.22 3.24
C TRP A 161 1.64 -8.89 1.89
N SER A 162 2.82 -9.49 1.69
CA SER A 162 3.16 -10.17 0.44
C SER A 162 2.26 -11.38 0.18
N LEU A 163 2.05 -12.21 1.20
CA LEU A 163 1.23 -13.41 1.10
C LEU A 163 -0.25 -13.06 0.85
N SER A 164 -0.76 -12.04 1.54
CA SER A 164 -2.11 -11.53 1.29
C SER A 164 -2.27 -11.02 -0.14
N GLY A 165 -1.29 -10.28 -0.67
CA GLY A 165 -1.31 -9.78 -2.05
C GLY A 165 -1.30 -10.88 -3.11
N ILE A 166 -0.65 -12.03 -2.83
CA ILE A 166 -0.58 -13.17 -3.75
C ILE A 166 -1.85 -14.01 -3.68
N LEU A 167 -2.28 -14.39 -2.47
CA LEU A 167 -3.34 -15.38 -2.29
C LEU A 167 -4.76 -14.77 -2.38
N SER A 168 -4.95 -13.54 -1.90
CA SER A 168 -6.30 -12.97 -1.83
C SER A 168 -6.98 -12.82 -3.20
N PRO A 169 -6.33 -12.35 -4.28
CA PRO A 169 -6.98 -12.25 -5.58
C PRO A 169 -7.45 -13.62 -6.11
N MET A 170 -6.63 -14.67 -5.97
CA MET A 170 -6.94 -16.02 -6.43
C MET A 170 -8.11 -16.61 -5.65
N ILE A 171 -8.08 -16.52 -4.32
CA ILE A 171 -9.13 -17.05 -3.46
C ILE A 171 -10.42 -16.24 -3.62
N ALA A 172 -10.33 -14.91 -3.73
CA ALA A 172 -11.50 -14.08 -4.00
C ALA A 172 -12.16 -14.44 -5.34
N ALA A 173 -11.39 -14.58 -6.42
CA ALA A 173 -11.94 -15.02 -7.72
C ALA A 173 -12.63 -16.38 -7.62
N THR A 174 -12.05 -17.32 -6.89
CA THR A 174 -12.66 -18.63 -6.63
C THR A 174 -13.97 -18.48 -5.84
N LEU A 175 -13.98 -17.73 -4.74
CA LEU A 175 -15.18 -17.49 -3.95
C LEU A 175 -16.29 -16.86 -4.78
N ILE A 176 -15.95 -15.88 -5.63
CA ILE A 176 -16.91 -15.16 -6.48
C ILE A 176 -17.55 -16.10 -7.51
N SER A 177 -16.84 -17.11 -8.00
CA SER A 177 -17.34 -18.09 -8.95
C SER A 177 -18.24 -19.17 -8.33
N ILE A 178 -18.18 -19.40 -7.01
CA ILE A 178 -18.94 -20.46 -6.31
C ILE A 178 -20.44 -20.45 -6.63
N PRO A 179 -21.18 -19.31 -6.60
CA PRO A 179 -22.59 -19.29 -6.93
C PRO A 179 -22.90 -19.73 -8.37
N ALA A 180 -22.02 -19.42 -9.32
CA ALA A 180 -22.17 -19.87 -10.71
C ALA A 180 -21.99 -21.39 -10.82
N LEU A 181 -20.98 -21.95 -10.15
CA LEU A 181 -20.75 -23.40 -10.08
C LEU A 181 -21.90 -24.13 -9.38
N ALA A 182 -22.46 -23.54 -8.33
CA ALA A 182 -23.63 -24.07 -7.63
C ALA A 182 -24.87 -24.13 -8.54
N ARG A 183 -25.11 -23.09 -9.35
CA ARG A 183 -26.20 -23.11 -10.36
C ARG A 183 -26.01 -24.15 -11.46
N GLN A 184 -24.76 -24.50 -11.78
CA GLN A 184 -24.41 -25.55 -12.73
C GLN A 184 -24.54 -26.98 -12.15
N GLY A 185 -24.92 -27.09 -10.85
CA GLY A 185 -25.07 -28.38 -10.19
C GLY A 185 -23.78 -29.03 -9.71
N VAL A 186 -22.65 -28.32 -9.78
CA VAL A 186 -21.33 -28.79 -9.29
C VAL A 186 -21.34 -29.00 -7.78
N ILE A 187 -22.13 -28.18 -7.06
CA ILE A 187 -22.29 -28.25 -5.60
C ILE A 187 -23.69 -28.82 -5.31
N PRO A 188 -23.80 -30.10 -4.90
CA PRO A 188 -25.09 -30.72 -4.66
C PRO A 188 -25.73 -30.32 -3.32
N GLY A 189 -27.03 -30.60 -3.18
CA GLY A 189 -27.76 -30.48 -1.93
C GLY A 189 -28.23 -29.09 -1.56
N SER A 190 -28.65 -28.91 -0.31
CA SER A 190 -29.21 -27.65 0.22
C SER A 190 -28.21 -26.51 0.21
N ILE A 191 -26.91 -26.81 0.38
CA ILE A 191 -25.82 -25.83 0.32
C ILE A 191 -25.69 -25.27 -1.09
N GLY A 192 -25.69 -26.13 -2.13
CA GLY A 192 -25.64 -25.69 -3.53
C GLY A 192 -26.85 -24.82 -3.89
N THR A 193 -28.05 -25.21 -3.44
CA THR A 193 -29.27 -24.41 -3.65
C THR A 193 -29.17 -23.03 -2.98
N ALA A 194 -28.68 -22.98 -1.76
CA ALA A 194 -28.51 -21.70 -1.02
C ALA A 194 -27.45 -20.80 -1.68
N LEU A 195 -26.30 -21.34 -2.03
CA LEU A 195 -25.22 -20.61 -2.71
C LEU A 195 -25.65 -20.14 -4.11
N GLY A 196 -26.39 -20.95 -4.85
CA GLY A 196 -26.90 -20.60 -6.18
C GLY A 196 -27.88 -19.42 -6.20
N ARG A 197 -28.49 -19.05 -5.07
CA ARG A 197 -29.35 -17.87 -4.93
C ARG A 197 -28.55 -16.56 -4.91
N LEU A 198 -27.28 -16.59 -4.55
CA LEU A 198 -26.43 -15.41 -4.56
C LEU A 198 -26.15 -14.97 -6.01
N ALA A 199 -26.19 -13.66 -6.27
CA ALA A 199 -25.85 -13.11 -7.60
C ALA A 199 -24.40 -13.44 -7.98
N ASN A 200 -23.48 -13.27 -7.03
CA ASN A 200 -22.08 -13.67 -7.10
C ASN A 200 -21.57 -13.99 -5.69
N GLY A 201 -20.29 -14.40 -5.56
CA GLY A 201 -19.70 -14.78 -4.29
C GLY A 201 -19.08 -13.66 -3.47
N THR A 202 -19.25 -12.38 -3.84
CA THR A 202 -18.80 -11.25 -3.03
C THR A 202 -19.23 -11.34 -1.56
N PRO A 203 -20.50 -11.72 -1.23
CA PRO A 203 -20.93 -11.93 0.15
C PRO A 203 -20.07 -12.94 0.92
N LEU A 204 -19.56 -13.99 0.25
CA LEU A 204 -18.71 -15.00 0.89
C LEU A 204 -17.37 -14.41 1.33
N ALA A 205 -16.73 -13.62 0.48
CA ALA A 205 -15.47 -12.93 0.80
C ALA A 205 -15.65 -11.97 1.99
N ILE A 206 -16.73 -11.18 2.01
CA ILE A 206 -17.01 -10.23 3.09
C ILE A 206 -17.38 -10.96 4.39
N THR A 207 -18.04 -12.11 4.30
CA THR A 207 -18.33 -12.93 5.49
C THR A 207 -17.03 -13.44 6.13
N ILE A 208 -16.08 -13.89 5.32
CA ILE A 208 -14.75 -14.30 5.81
C ILE A 208 -14.06 -13.12 6.50
N ASP A 209 -14.07 -11.94 5.89
CA ASP A 209 -13.47 -10.72 6.46
C ASP A 209 -14.09 -10.37 7.82
N ALA A 210 -15.42 -10.35 7.93
CA ALA A 210 -16.10 -10.11 9.19
C ALA A 210 -15.69 -11.11 10.28
N ILE A 211 -15.64 -12.40 9.94
CA ILE A 211 -15.24 -13.46 10.87
C ILE A 211 -13.79 -13.24 11.32
N THR A 212 -12.88 -12.90 10.40
CA THR A 212 -11.47 -12.72 10.72
C THR A 212 -11.23 -11.51 11.61
N PHE A 213 -11.97 -10.41 11.44
CA PHE A 213 -11.93 -9.26 12.33
C PHE A 213 -12.41 -9.59 13.75
N PHE A 214 -13.55 -10.28 13.89
CA PHE A 214 -14.03 -10.68 15.22
C PHE A 214 -13.09 -11.69 15.87
N MET A 215 -12.49 -12.60 15.10
CA MET A 215 -11.48 -13.53 15.61
C MET A 215 -10.24 -12.76 16.10
N ALA A 216 -9.74 -11.78 15.35
CA ALA A 216 -8.60 -10.96 15.74
C ALA A 216 -8.91 -10.16 17.01
N SER A 217 -10.04 -9.48 17.08
CA SER A 217 -10.50 -8.74 18.26
C SER A 217 -10.63 -9.64 19.48
N THR A 218 -11.25 -10.82 19.34
CA THR A 218 -11.46 -11.78 20.44
C THR A 218 -10.14 -12.34 20.93
N THR A 219 -9.21 -12.67 20.06
CA THR A 219 -7.89 -13.19 20.44
C THR A 219 -7.12 -12.18 21.30
N LEU A 220 -7.22 -10.90 21.00
CA LEU A 220 -6.56 -9.85 21.78
C LEU A 220 -7.05 -9.81 23.23
N ILE A 221 -8.27 -10.26 23.54
CA ILE A 221 -8.78 -10.31 24.93
C ILE A 221 -7.84 -11.13 25.82
N PHE A 222 -7.35 -12.26 25.31
CA PHE A 222 -6.56 -13.24 26.04
C PHE A 222 -5.06 -12.93 26.08
N LEU A 223 -4.61 -11.91 25.35
CA LEU A 223 -3.18 -11.58 25.26
C LEU A 223 -2.84 -10.41 26.18
N TYR A 224 -1.64 -10.45 26.76
CA TYR A 224 -1.09 -9.31 27.48
C TYR A 224 -0.17 -8.51 26.55
N ILE A 225 -0.56 -7.27 26.28
CA ILE A 225 0.24 -6.30 25.53
C ILE A 225 0.47 -5.12 26.49
N PRO A 226 1.72 -4.83 26.86
CA PRO A 226 2.02 -3.74 27.77
C PRO A 226 1.67 -2.39 27.11
N SER A 227 0.93 -1.58 27.84
CA SER A 227 0.71 -0.19 27.44
C SER A 227 1.87 0.66 27.94
N PRO A 228 2.30 1.68 27.17
CA PRO A 228 3.31 2.60 27.65
C PRO A 228 2.81 3.24 28.93
N LYS A 229 3.57 3.09 30.04
CA LYS A 229 3.32 3.90 31.22
C LYS A 229 3.50 5.37 30.79
N ARG A 230 2.50 6.21 31.07
CA ARG A 230 2.69 7.65 30.98
C ARG A 230 3.96 7.97 31.78
N VAL A 231 5.03 8.26 31.11
CA VAL A 231 6.13 8.99 31.73
C VAL A 231 5.57 10.39 31.84
N ASP A 232 5.07 10.76 33.01
CA ASP A 232 4.83 12.14 33.35
C ASP A 232 6.19 12.84 33.28
N LEU A 233 6.48 13.40 32.11
CA LEU A 233 7.66 14.24 31.85
C LEU A 233 7.48 15.60 32.55
N GLY A 234 7.01 15.59 33.78
CA GLY A 234 7.00 16.70 34.71
C GLY A 234 8.35 16.92 35.40
N GLY A 235 9.44 16.37 34.88
CA GLY A 235 10.80 16.68 35.30
C GLY A 235 11.26 18.01 34.73
N GLU A 236 11.61 18.96 35.57
CA GLU A 236 12.33 20.16 35.25
C GLU A 236 13.58 19.81 34.42
N GLY A 237 13.53 20.04 33.10
CA GLY A 237 14.63 19.76 32.18
C GLY A 237 14.19 19.25 30.78
N SER A 238 12.92 18.97 30.54
CA SER A 238 12.46 18.68 29.19
C SER A 238 12.49 19.95 28.33
N GLN A 239 13.43 20.01 27.38
CA GLN A 239 13.39 21.06 26.36
C GLN A 239 12.00 21.07 25.71
N PRO A 240 11.37 22.23 25.51
CA PRO A 240 10.08 22.34 24.89
C PRO A 240 10.14 21.61 23.54
N ARG A 241 9.28 20.60 23.34
CA ARG A 241 9.17 19.91 22.04
C ARG A 241 9.00 20.97 20.96
N LYS A 242 9.95 21.08 20.05
CA LYS A 242 9.83 21.95 18.88
C LYS A 242 8.48 21.65 18.22
N SER A 243 7.80 22.67 17.74
CA SER A 243 6.55 22.51 17.02
C SER A 243 6.77 21.54 15.85
N MET A 244 5.81 20.64 15.59
CA MET A 244 5.81 19.74 14.42
C MET A 244 6.10 20.49 13.11
N TRP A 245 5.62 21.73 12.99
CA TRP A 245 5.90 22.61 11.86
C TRP A 245 7.37 23.01 11.77
N ALA A 246 8.04 23.20 12.91
CA ALA A 246 9.47 23.50 12.93
C ALA A 246 10.29 22.30 12.45
N ASP A 247 9.92 21.09 12.85
CA ASP A 247 10.57 19.85 12.40
C ASP A 247 10.36 19.60 10.89
N ILE A 248 9.14 19.85 10.38
CA ILE A 248 8.84 19.78 8.94
C ILE A 248 9.65 20.81 8.17
N LYS A 249 9.72 22.06 8.66
CA LYS A 249 10.49 23.13 8.04
C LYS A 249 11.98 22.80 8.01
N GLU A 250 12.54 22.28 9.11
CA GLU A 250 13.95 21.90 9.19
C GLU A 250 14.29 20.77 8.22
N GLY A 251 13.46 19.70 8.17
CA GLY A 251 13.62 18.62 7.20
C GLY A 251 13.48 19.07 5.75
N GLY A 252 12.52 19.97 5.48
CA GLY A 252 12.31 20.56 4.17
C GLY A 252 13.47 21.41 3.70
N LEU A 253 14.01 22.27 4.57
CA LEU A 253 15.18 23.10 4.29
C LEU A 253 16.43 22.24 4.04
N TYR A 254 16.61 21.16 4.80
CA TYR A 254 17.70 20.22 4.57
C TYR A 254 17.69 19.67 3.13
N ILE A 255 16.53 19.22 2.64
CA ILE A 255 16.36 18.73 1.28
C ILE A 255 16.53 19.85 0.26
N TRP A 256 15.93 21.02 0.52
CA TRP A 256 15.94 22.17 -0.38
C TRP A 256 17.35 22.69 -0.65
N HIS A 257 18.20 22.73 0.36
CA HIS A 257 19.58 23.19 0.20
C HIS A 257 20.47 22.18 -0.55
N ARG A 258 20.07 20.92 -0.63
CA ARG A 258 20.82 19.84 -1.30
C ARG A 258 20.15 19.42 -2.62
N ARG A 259 20.46 20.15 -3.71
CA ARG A 259 19.89 19.87 -5.05
C ARG A 259 19.89 18.40 -5.47
N PRO A 260 20.94 17.61 -5.23
CA PRO A 260 20.95 16.20 -5.59
C PRO A 260 19.84 15.40 -4.88
N LEU A 261 19.60 15.63 -3.60
CA LEU A 261 18.52 15.00 -2.86
C LEU A 261 17.14 15.48 -3.34
N LEU A 262 17.03 16.76 -3.74
CA LEU A 262 15.81 17.29 -4.32
C LEU A 262 15.48 16.63 -5.67
N TRP A 263 16.49 16.39 -6.53
CA TRP A 263 16.30 15.66 -7.78
C TRP A 263 15.92 14.18 -7.55
N LEU A 264 16.51 13.52 -6.56
CA LEU A 264 16.13 12.16 -6.17
C LEU A 264 14.67 12.13 -5.68
N LEU A 265 14.28 13.09 -4.84
CA LEU A 265 12.90 13.24 -4.37
C LEU A 265 11.93 13.48 -5.53
N GLY A 266 12.28 14.39 -6.46
CA GLY A 266 11.50 14.66 -7.67
C GLY A 266 11.32 13.42 -8.53
N THR A 267 12.36 12.60 -8.66
CA THR A 267 12.29 11.33 -9.42
C THR A 267 11.26 10.38 -8.80
N PHE A 268 11.26 10.23 -7.47
CA PHE A 268 10.24 9.42 -6.79
C PHE A 268 8.84 10.04 -6.83
N THR A 269 8.75 11.35 -6.83
CA THR A 269 7.47 12.08 -6.97
C THR A 269 6.84 11.79 -8.34
N VAL A 270 7.63 11.84 -9.42
CA VAL A 270 7.17 11.45 -10.76
C VAL A 270 6.80 9.96 -10.83
N ALA A 271 7.64 9.08 -10.27
CA ALA A 271 7.35 7.65 -10.23
C ALA A 271 6.04 7.33 -9.51
N ASN A 272 5.78 7.93 -8.35
CA ASN A 272 4.53 7.76 -7.61
C ASN A 272 3.32 8.33 -8.35
N PHE A 273 3.49 9.49 -9.01
CA PHE A 273 2.44 10.06 -9.84
C PHE A 273 2.06 9.14 -11.01
N VAL A 274 3.04 8.56 -11.68
CA VAL A 274 2.83 7.63 -12.80
C VAL A 274 2.23 6.30 -12.34
N SER A 275 2.57 5.83 -11.13
CA SER A 275 2.10 4.55 -10.59
C SER A 275 0.70 4.62 -9.99
N GLY A 276 0.25 5.78 -9.50
CA GLY A 276 -1.05 5.93 -8.82
C GLY A 276 -2.26 5.49 -9.65
N PRO A 277 -2.32 5.78 -10.96
CA PRO A 277 -3.42 5.36 -11.82
C PRO A 277 -3.56 3.85 -12.00
N PHE A 278 -2.52 3.06 -11.71
CA PHE A 278 -2.48 1.64 -11.99
C PHE A 278 -3.61 0.86 -11.30
N GLU A 279 -3.93 1.21 -10.08
CA GLU A 279 -4.98 0.59 -9.28
C GLU A 279 -6.38 0.79 -9.89
N VAL A 280 -6.61 1.98 -10.47
CA VAL A 280 -7.87 2.31 -11.17
C VAL A 280 -7.93 1.64 -12.55
N PHE A 281 -6.81 1.65 -13.27
CA PHE A 281 -6.78 1.19 -14.65
C PHE A 281 -6.67 -0.32 -14.81
N GLN A 282 -6.13 -1.05 -13.84
CA GLN A 282 -6.00 -2.49 -13.94
C GLN A 282 -7.35 -3.19 -14.20
N PRO A 283 -8.43 -2.95 -13.43
CA PRO A 283 -9.74 -3.53 -13.74
C PRO A 283 -10.31 -3.07 -15.08
N LEU A 284 -10.08 -1.80 -15.45
CA LEU A 284 -10.54 -1.25 -16.74
C LEU A 284 -9.83 -1.90 -17.93
N ILE A 285 -8.51 -2.10 -17.84
CA ILE A 285 -7.72 -2.76 -18.89
C ILE A 285 -8.16 -4.20 -19.05
N VAL A 286 -8.35 -4.93 -17.96
CA VAL A 286 -8.86 -6.32 -18.03
C VAL A 286 -10.23 -6.35 -18.70
N LYS A 287 -11.14 -5.45 -18.31
CA LYS A 287 -12.52 -5.44 -18.84
C LYS A 287 -12.59 -5.00 -20.29
N PHE A 288 -11.84 -3.96 -20.70
CA PHE A 288 -12.04 -3.31 -22.00
C PHE A 288 -10.93 -3.58 -23.02
N ASN A 289 -9.69 -3.78 -22.59
CA ASN A 289 -8.56 -3.99 -23.50
C ASN A 289 -8.24 -5.47 -23.72
N LEU A 290 -8.39 -6.30 -22.68
CA LEU A 290 -8.01 -7.71 -22.71
C LEU A 290 -9.20 -8.68 -22.90
N ALA A 291 -10.43 -8.16 -23.03
CA ALA A 291 -11.64 -8.97 -23.09
C ALA A 291 -11.60 -10.04 -24.19
N ASN A 292 -11.15 -9.69 -25.40
CA ASN A 292 -11.09 -10.63 -26.50
C ASN A 292 -10.14 -11.81 -26.24
N ASP A 293 -9.02 -11.57 -25.56
CA ASP A 293 -8.03 -12.63 -25.28
C ASP A 293 -8.49 -13.55 -24.16
N TRP A 294 -8.93 -13.03 -23.00
CA TRP A 294 -9.35 -13.88 -21.90
C TRP A 294 -10.66 -14.62 -22.19
N VAL A 295 -11.64 -14.01 -22.93
CA VAL A 295 -12.84 -14.70 -23.40
C VAL A 295 -12.48 -15.81 -24.37
N GLY A 296 -11.59 -15.54 -25.34
CA GLY A 296 -11.11 -16.54 -26.29
C GLY A 296 -10.40 -17.73 -25.66
N ARG A 297 -9.88 -17.56 -24.43
CA ARG A 297 -9.26 -18.62 -23.62
C ARG A 297 -10.25 -19.32 -22.67
N GLY A 298 -11.53 -18.95 -22.68
CA GLY A 298 -12.53 -19.50 -21.76
C GLY A 298 -12.34 -19.07 -20.31
N LEU A 299 -11.60 -17.98 -20.06
CA LEU A 299 -11.42 -17.41 -18.72
C LEU A 299 -12.56 -16.45 -18.38
N THR A 300 -12.74 -16.19 -17.08
CA THR A 300 -13.65 -15.14 -16.60
C THR A 300 -12.90 -13.84 -16.31
N PHE A 301 -13.63 -12.75 -16.20
CA PHE A 301 -13.05 -11.45 -15.79
C PHE A 301 -12.33 -11.55 -14.45
N GLU A 302 -12.94 -12.23 -13.48
CA GLU A 302 -12.42 -12.44 -12.13
C GLU A 302 -11.07 -13.16 -12.17
N THR A 303 -11.01 -14.25 -12.94
CA THR A 303 -9.77 -15.04 -13.12
C THR A 303 -8.68 -14.21 -13.80
N ALA A 304 -9.02 -13.45 -14.84
CA ALA A 304 -8.08 -12.62 -15.56
C ALA A 304 -7.54 -11.48 -14.65
N LEU A 305 -8.41 -10.84 -13.87
CA LEU A 305 -8.01 -9.80 -12.91
C LEU A 305 -7.14 -10.37 -11.79
N ALA A 306 -7.53 -11.55 -11.26
CA ALA A 306 -6.75 -12.22 -10.22
C ALA A 306 -5.37 -12.64 -10.72
N LEU A 307 -5.26 -13.15 -11.93
CA LEU A 307 -3.98 -13.52 -12.55
C LEU A 307 -3.04 -12.32 -12.65
N MET A 308 -3.55 -11.16 -13.07
CA MET A 308 -2.74 -9.94 -13.17
C MET A 308 -2.30 -9.43 -11.80
N ALA A 309 -3.21 -9.39 -10.82
CA ALA A 309 -2.90 -8.92 -9.46
C ALA A 309 -1.87 -9.85 -8.79
N THR A 310 -2.05 -11.16 -8.92
CA THR A 310 -1.13 -12.18 -8.39
C THR A 310 0.24 -12.11 -9.06
N ALA A 311 0.29 -11.94 -10.39
CA ALA A 311 1.57 -11.79 -11.11
C ALA A 311 2.35 -10.58 -10.61
N GLY A 312 1.68 -9.43 -10.40
CA GLY A 312 2.30 -8.24 -9.81
C GLY A 312 2.82 -8.50 -8.39
N ALA A 313 2.02 -9.14 -7.55
CA ALA A 313 2.42 -9.45 -6.16
C ALA A 313 3.64 -10.40 -6.10
N ILE A 314 3.65 -11.46 -6.94
CA ILE A 314 4.79 -12.37 -7.06
C ILE A 314 6.03 -11.62 -7.58
N GLY A 315 5.86 -10.69 -8.53
CA GLY A 315 6.93 -9.83 -9.02
C GLY A 315 7.57 -9.02 -7.88
N GLY A 316 6.75 -8.39 -7.04
CA GLY A 316 7.24 -7.65 -5.86
C GLY A 316 8.05 -8.52 -4.90
N VAL A 317 7.58 -9.73 -4.61
CA VAL A 317 8.32 -10.71 -3.77
C VAL A 317 9.62 -11.14 -4.44
N ALA A 318 9.59 -11.47 -5.73
CA ALA A 318 10.77 -11.89 -6.49
C ALA A 318 11.83 -10.77 -6.54
N GLY A 319 11.41 -9.52 -6.77
CA GLY A 319 12.32 -8.36 -6.73
C GLY A 319 12.92 -8.14 -5.34
N GLY A 320 12.12 -8.31 -4.28
CA GLY A 320 12.59 -8.25 -2.88
C GLY A 320 13.61 -9.34 -2.57
N PHE A 321 13.36 -10.56 -2.99
CA PHE A 321 14.29 -11.66 -2.86
C PHE A 321 15.58 -11.40 -3.63
N PHE A 322 15.46 -10.97 -4.90
CA PHE A 322 16.60 -10.66 -5.75
C PHE A 322 17.52 -9.61 -5.12
N ILE A 323 16.96 -8.46 -4.67
CA ILE A 323 17.79 -7.40 -4.06
C ILE A 323 18.41 -7.84 -2.72
N SER A 324 17.72 -8.70 -1.96
CA SER A 324 18.23 -9.22 -0.70
C SER A 324 19.41 -10.17 -0.88
N THR A 325 19.39 -10.99 -1.94
CA THR A 325 20.47 -11.93 -2.26
C THR A 325 21.65 -11.25 -2.97
N TRP A 326 21.34 -10.34 -3.90
CA TRP A 326 22.36 -9.60 -4.64
C TRP A 326 23.05 -8.52 -3.77
N GLY A 327 22.34 -7.91 -2.84
CA GLY A 327 22.82 -6.82 -1.98
C GLY A 327 22.87 -5.45 -2.64
N GLY A 328 22.51 -5.33 -3.91
CA GLY A 328 22.49 -4.08 -4.67
C GLY A 328 23.87 -3.54 -5.06
N LEU A 329 23.88 -2.37 -5.70
CA LEU A 329 25.09 -1.66 -6.07
C LEU A 329 25.78 -1.11 -4.81
N LYS A 330 27.08 -1.37 -4.67
CA LYS A 330 27.90 -0.88 -3.54
C LYS A 330 28.25 0.61 -3.68
N SER A 331 28.37 1.10 -4.91
CA SER A 331 28.62 2.49 -5.27
C SER A 331 27.72 2.89 -6.44
N LYS A 332 27.53 4.19 -6.66
CA LYS A 332 26.66 4.70 -7.73
C LYS A 332 25.24 4.10 -7.68
N ARG A 333 24.69 3.98 -6.49
CA ARG A 333 23.34 3.40 -6.22
C ARG A 333 22.23 4.11 -6.96
N VAL A 334 22.45 5.37 -7.32
CA VAL A 334 21.52 6.15 -8.14
C VAL A 334 21.19 5.46 -9.47
N TYR A 335 22.14 4.75 -10.08
CA TYR A 335 21.85 3.95 -11.29
C TYR A 335 20.92 2.77 -10.99
N GLY A 336 21.03 2.16 -9.81
CA GLY A 336 20.08 1.13 -9.37
C GLY A 336 18.65 1.65 -9.24
N VAL A 337 18.49 2.93 -8.89
CA VAL A 337 17.17 3.61 -8.89
C VAL A 337 16.72 3.89 -10.32
N ILE A 338 17.54 4.57 -11.14
CA ILE A 338 17.13 5.05 -12.45
C ILE A 338 16.86 3.89 -13.41
N VAL A 339 17.74 2.89 -13.46
CA VAL A 339 17.57 1.72 -14.35
C VAL A 339 16.32 0.91 -13.97
N ALA A 340 16.08 0.70 -12.67
CA ALA A 340 14.87 0.02 -12.23
C ALA A 340 13.60 0.78 -12.64
N LEU A 341 13.59 2.12 -12.54
CA LEU A 341 12.48 2.95 -13.00
C LEU A 341 12.30 2.94 -14.52
N ILE A 342 13.39 2.90 -15.30
CA ILE A 342 13.31 2.74 -16.77
C ILE A 342 12.68 1.40 -17.11
N VAL A 343 13.12 0.30 -16.49
CA VAL A 343 12.53 -1.03 -16.72
C VAL A 343 11.06 -1.06 -16.32
N ALA A 344 10.70 -0.44 -15.19
CA ALA A 344 9.29 -0.31 -14.77
C ALA A 344 8.47 0.49 -15.78
N GLY A 345 8.98 1.62 -16.30
CA GLY A 345 8.33 2.43 -17.32
C GLY A 345 8.14 1.67 -18.63
N LEU A 346 9.17 0.97 -19.12
CA LEU A 346 9.07 0.12 -20.31
C LEU A 346 8.04 -1.01 -20.11
N SER A 347 8.04 -1.66 -18.94
CA SER A 347 7.04 -2.66 -18.60
C SER A 347 5.63 -2.08 -18.63
N GLN A 348 5.45 -0.85 -18.14
CA GLN A 348 4.17 -0.15 -18.13
C GLN A 348 3.69 0.23 -19.54
N ILE A 349 4.60 0.58 -20.47
CA ILE A 349 4.27 0.80 -21.88
C ILE A 349 3.69 -0.47 -22.48
N VAL A 350 4.41 -1.57 -22.37
CA VAL A 350 3.98 -2.86 -22.93
C VAL A 350 2.69 -3.35 -22.26
N PHE A 351 2.58 -3.18 -20.93
CA PHE A 351 1.37 -3.49 -20.17
C PHE A 351 0.12 -2.77 -20.76
N GLY A 352 0.25 -1.49 -21.06
CA GLY A 352 -0.86 -0.70 -21.58
C GLY A 352 -1.21 -0.97 -23.04
N LEU A 353 -0.24 -1.34 -23.86
CA LEU A 353 -0.43 -1.57 -25.30
C LEU A 353 -0.73 -3.02 -25.68
N SER A 354 -0.42 -3.98 -24.80
CA SER A 354 -0.61 -5.40 -25.07
C SER A 354 -2.10 -5.77 -25.08
N PRO A 355 -2.58 -6.47 -26.12
CA PRO A 355 -3.91 -7.07 -26.16
C PRO A 355 -3.96 -8.47 -25.49
N LEU A 356 -2.82 -9.01 -25.02
CA LEU A 356 -2.67 -10.35 -24.53
C LEU A 356 -2.58 -10.40 -22.99
N LEU A 357 -3.46 -11.15 -22.35
CA LEU A 357 -3.52 -11.28 -20.89
C LEU A 357 -2.19 -11.71 -20.26
N PHE A 358 -1.58 -12.77 -20.79
CA PHE A 358 -0.34 -13.30 -20.20
C PHE A 358 0.85 -12.37 -20.40
N MET A 359 0.92 -11.64 -21.53
CA MET A 359 1.95 -10.62 -21.74
C MET A 359 1.78 -9.46 -20.75
N THR A 360 0.54 -8.99 -20.58
CA THR A 360 0.22 -7.94 -19.62
C THR A 360 0.53 -8.38 -18.18
N ALA A 361 0.21 -9.64 -17.81
CA ALA A 361 0.58 -10.20 -16.52
C ALA A 361 2.09 -10.31 -16.31
N ALA A 362 2.85 -10.70 -17.35
CA ALA A 362 4.31 -10.72 -17.32
C ALA A 362 4.89 -9.32 -17.11
N MET A 363 4.28 -8.29 -17.70
CA MET A 363 4.69 -6.90 -17.50
C MET A 363 4.31 -6.37 -16.11
N ALA A 364 3.18 -6.81 -15.55
CA ALA A 364 2.83 -6.54 -14.15
C ALA A 364 3.88 -7.13 -13.20
N PHE A 365 4.28 -8.38 -13.42
CA PHE A 365 5.37 -9.03 -12.68
C PHE A 365 6.68 -8.24 -12.79
N MET A 366 7.11 -7.92 -14.02
CA MET A 366 8.38 -7.22 -14.27
C MET A 366 8.39 -5.82 -13.64
N GLY A 367 7.33 -5.03 -13.83
CA GLY A 367 7.24 -3.68 -13.26
C GLY A 367 7.25 -3.71 -11.73
N SER A 368 6.47 -4.63 -11.12
CA SER A 368 6.43 -4.77 -9.66
C SER A 368 7.73 -5.27 -9.06
N SER A 369 8.51 -6.10 -9.78
CA SER A 369 9.82 -6.59 -9.31
C SER A 369 10.86 -5.47 -9.22
N MET A 370 10.70 -4.37 -9.95
CA MET A 370 11.60 -3.21 -9.88
C MET A 370 11.38 -2.36 -8.62
N ILE A 371 10.20 -2.43 -8.00
CA ILE A 371 9.83 -1.59 -6.83
C ILE A 371 10.79 -1.81 -5.64
N PRO A 372 11.02 -3.03 -5.13
CA PRO A 372 11.95 -3.22 -4.01
C PRO A 372 13.40 -2.91 -4.40
N ILE A 373 13.78 -3.10 -5.66
CA ILE A 373 15.14 -2.79 -6.14
C ILE A 373 15.39 -1.28 -6.07
N MET A 374 14.52 -0.46 -6.65
CA MET A 374 14.66 1.00 -6.61
C MET A 374 14.56 1.55 -5.18
N ASN A 375 13.63 1.00 -4.36
CA ASN A 375 13.43 1.45 -2.98
C ASN A 375 14.65 1.17 -2.10
N SER A 376 15.27 0.00 -2.23
CA SER A 376 16.47 -0.38 -1.47
C SER A 376 17.64 0.57 -1.76
N HIS A 377 17.93 0.83 -3.04
CA HIS A 377 18.99 1.76 -3.44
C HIS A 377 18.69 3.20 -2.96
N SER A 378 17.46 3.68 -3.17
CA SER A 378 17.05 5.00 -2.73
C SER A 378 17.14 5.16 -1.21
N GLN A 379 16.63 4.18 -0.45
CA GLN A 379 16.66 4.22 1.01
C GLN A 379 18.10 4.29 1.53
N THR A 380 19.01 3.51 0.94
CA THR A 380 20.43 3.54 1.31
C THR A 380 21.06 4.91 1.04
N ILE A 381 20.77 5.54 -0.11
CA ILE A 381 21.25 6.91 -0.42
C ILE A 381 20.76 7.88 0.66
N TRP A 382 19.46 7.89 0.98
CA TRP A 382 18.91 8.80 1.99
C TRP A 382 19.50 8.56 3.38
N GLN A 383 19.71 7.31 3.79
CA GLN A 383 20.31 6.97 5.08
C GLN A 383 21.77 7.40 5.20
N THR A 384 22.55 7.27 4.11
CA THR A 384 23.97 7.62 4.11
C THR A 384 24.20 9.12 3.96
N GLN A 385 23.30 9.84 3.28
CA GLN A 385 23.44 11.30 3.06
C GLN A 385 22.79 12.15 4.14
N THR A 386 21.94 11.57 5.01
CA THR A 386 21.26 12.34 6.07
C THR A 386 21.86 12.01 7.43
N PRO A 387 22.32 13.02 8.22
CA PRO A 387 22.75 12.82 9.60
C PRO A 387 21.68 12.13 10.44
N ARG A 388 22.08 11.25 11.35
CA ARG A 388 21.15 10.43 12.16
C ARG A 388 20.13 11.27 12.92
N GLU A 389 20.55 12.43 13.44
CA GLU A 389 19.74 13.36 14.22
C GLU A 389 18.60 14.01 13.40
N LEU A 390 18.79 14.10 12.06
CA LEU A 390 17.83 14.70 11.13
C LEU A 390 17.00 13.69 10.36
N GLN A 391 17.35 12.38 10.42
CA GLN A 391 16.69 11.34 9.60
C GLN A 391 15.17 11.32 9.81
N GLY A 392 14.70 11.43 11.04
CA GLY A 392 13.26 11.42 11.33
C GLY A 392 12.52 12.57 10.61
N ARG A 393 13.08 13.79 10.68
CA ARG A 393 12.48 15.00 10.07
C ARG A 393 12.55 14.94 8.54
N VAL A 394 13.71 14.62 8.00
CA VAL A 394 13.94 14.52 6.55
C VAL A 394 13.09 13.42 5.93
N PHE A 395 13.01 12.23 6.54
CA PHE A 395 12.23 11.11 6.01
C PHE A 395 10.72 11.35 6.09
N SER A 396 10.24 12.06 7.10
CA SER A 396 8.83 12.47 7.18
C SER A 396 8.45 13.41 6.04
N VAL A 397 9.27 14.44 5.78
CA VAL A 397 9.05 15.38 4.66
C VAL A 397 9.16 14.67 3.31
N ARG A 398 10.20 13.85 3.14
CA ARG A 398 10.36 13.01 1.93
C ARG A 398 9.12 12.17 1.67
N ARG A 399 8.62 11.49 2.69
CA ARG A 399 7.43 10.63 2.57
C ARG A 399 6.20 11.45 2.19
N LEU A 400 5.97 12.58 2.85
CA LEU A 400 4.84 13.45 2.58
C LEU A 400 4.85 13.92 1.10
N ILE A 401 5.98 14.44 0.62
CA ILE A 401 6.09 14.95 -0.75
C ILE A 401 5.96 13.81 -1.77
N ALA A 402 6.65 12.70 -1.57
CA ALA A 402 6.61 11.59 -2.50
C ALA A 402 5.23 10.92 -2.59
N GLN A 403 4.51 10.81 -1.48
CA GLN A 403 3.20 10.15 -1.45
C GLN A 403 2.03 11.08 -1.79
N PHE A 404 2.17 12.40 -1.63
CA PHE A 404 1.08 13.33 -1.93
C PHE A 404 0.59 13.27 -3.38
N THR A 405 1.48 12.93 -4.32
CA THR A 405 1.15 12.86 -5.75
C THR A 405 0.31 11.63 -6.12
N TRP A 406 0.32 10.58 -5.30
CA TRP A 406 -0.44 9.36 -5.56
C TRP A 406 -1.96 9.59 -5.52
N PRO A 407 -2.57 10.21 -4.50
CA PRO A 407 -3.99 10.56 -4.53
C PRO A 407 -4.37 11.48 -5.69
N LEU A 408 -3.52 12.46 -6.01
CA LEU A 408 -3.76 13.38 -7.12
C LEU A 408 -3.83 12.64 -8.46
N SER A 409 -2.87 11.75 -8.73
CA SER A 409 -2.85 10.96 -9.96
C SER A 409 -3.99 9.94 -10.03
N THR A 410 -4.41 9.38 -8.90
CA THR A 410 -5.58 8.50 -8.80
C THR A 410 -6.87 9.24 -9.13
N ALA A 411 -7.03 10.50 -8.68
CA ALA A 411 -8.15 11.35 -9.06
C ALA A 411 -8.18 11.63 -10.57
N LEU A 412 -7.02 11.97 -11.13
CA LEU A 412 -6.87 12.18 -12.59
C LEU A 412 -7.14 10.90 -13.38
N ALA A 413 -6.79 9.73 -12.85
CA ALA A 413 -7.07 8.44 -13.47
C ALA A 413 -8.58 8.20 -13.63
N GLY A 414 -9.38 8.54 -12.63
CA GLY A 414 -10.84 8.45 -12.73
C GLY A 414 -11.38 9.24 -13.93
N TRP A 415 -10.92 10.47 -14.09
CA TRP A 415 -11.29 11.33 -15.21
C TRP A 415 -10.76 10.81 -16.57
N ALA A 416 -9.48 10.44 -16.63
CA ALA A 416 -8.84 9.99 -17.85
C ALA A 416 -9.39 8.65 -18.36
N GLY A 417 -9.60 7.67 -17.46
CA GLY A 417 -10.14 6.36 -17.83
C GLY A 417 -11.56 6.39 -18.36
N GLY A 418 -12.34 7.42 -18.00
CA GLY A 418 -13.66 7.64 -18.57
C GLY A 418 -13.63 8.17 -19.99
N ARG A 419 -12.60 8.94 -20.37
CA ARG A 419 -12.51 9.65 -21.67
C ARG A 419 -11.58 8.97 -22.67
N PHE A 420 -10.50 8.41 -22.21
CA PHE A 420 -9.46 7.81 -23.04
C PHE A 420 -9.41 6.30 -22.87
N ASN A 421 -8.76 5.60 -23.78
CA ASN A 421 -8.49 4.18 -23.62
C ASN A 421 -7.54 3.95 -22.42
N PRO A 422 -7.91 3.14 -21.42
CA PRO A 422 -7.12 2.95 -20.19
C PRO A 422 -5.70 2.44 -20.49
N GLY A 423 -5.55 1.52 -21.44
CA GLY A 423 -4.25 0.99 -21.85
C GLY A 423 -3.36 2.06 -22.47
N THR A 424 -3.92 2.92 -23.33
CA THR A 424 -3.17 4.04 -23.92
C THR A 424 -2.70 5.03 -22.86
N VAL A 425 -3.55 5.35 -21.87
CA VAL A 425 -3.17 6.28 -20.79
C VAL A 425 -2.01 5.70 -19.98
N ILE A 426 -2.08 4.42 -19.61
CA ILE A 426 -0.99 3.74 -18.90
C ILE A 426 0.30 3.72 -19.73
N ALA A 427 0.21 3.46 -21.04
CA ALA A 427 1.38 3.48 -21.93
C ALA A 427 2.02 4.89 -22.02
N VAL A 428 1.22 5.94 -22.12
CA VAL A 428 1.71 7.33 -22.12
C VAL A 428 2.41 7.65 -20.80
N LEU A 429 1.84 7.27 -19.68
CA LEU A 429 2.48 7.44 -18.37
C LEU A 429 3.80 6.67 -18.27
N GLY A 430 3.85 5.45 -18.82
CA GLY A 430 5.08 4.67 -18.93
C GLY A 430 6.15 5.35 -19.80
N ILE A 431 5.75 5.96 -20.93
CA ILE A 431 6.64 6.76 -21.79
C ILE A 431 7.17 7.97 -21.01
N VAL A 432 6.30 8.71 -20.32
CA VAL A 432 6.71 9.87 -19.50
C VAL A 432 7.75 9.44 -18.45
N LEU A 433 7.50 8.35 -17.72
CA LEU A 433 8.46 7.85 -16.73
C LEU A 433 9.78 7.44 -17.37
N THR A 434 9.74 6.70 -18.46
CA THR A 434 10.94 6.20 -19.16
C THR A 434 11.79 7.35 -19.69
N VAL A 435 11.17 8.29 -20.40
CA VAL A 435 11.87 9.46 -20.97
C VAL A 435 12.44 10.34 -19.87
N PHE A 436 11.65 10.59 -18.81
CA PHE A 436 12.11 11.35 -17.64
C PHE A 436 13.32 10.68 -16.99
N CYS A 437 13.27 9.37 -16.75
CA CYS A 437 14.37 8.63 -16.13
C CYS A 437 15.60 8.53 -17.04
N ILE A 438 15.44 8.41 -18.36
CA ILE A 438 16.55 8.50 -19.32
C ILE A 438 17.21 9.89 -19.24
N ALA A 439 16.42 10.97 -19.18
CA ALA A 439 16.96 12.31 -19.01
C ALA A 439 17.75 12.47 -17.70
N GLN A 440 17.35 11.78 -16.63
CA GLN A 440 18.06 11.80 -15.35
C GLN A 440 19.45 11.10 -15.43
N LEU A 441 19.71 10.23 -16.41
CA LEU A 441 21.06 9.67 -16.65
C LEU A 441 22.07 10.72 -17.07
N PHE A 442 21.61 11.87 -17.56
CA PHE A 442 22.44 13.02 -17.95
C PHE A 442 22.40 14.16 -16.93
N ASN A 443 21.72 13.99 -15.80
CA ASN A 443 21.62 15.00 -14.76
C ASN A 443 22.84 14.96 -13.81
N PRO A 444 23.79 15.92 -13.92
CA PRO A 444 25.02 15.89 -13.13
C PRO A 444 24.75 16.01 -11.63
N TYR A 445 23.67 16.71 -11.23
CA TYR A 445 23.30 16.82 -9.82
C TYR A 445 22.85 15.50 -9.25
N LEU A 446 21.96 14.77 -9.95
CA LEU A 446 21.44 13.50 -9.46
C LEU A 446 22.53 12.43 -9.42
N LEU A 447 23.42 12.37 -10.43
CA LEU A 447 24.47 11.38 -10.51
C LEU A 447 25.52 11.51 -9.39
N GLN A 448 25.64 12.67 -8.78
CA GLN A 448 26.55 12.93 -7.67
C GLN A 448 25.87 12.90 -6.30
N VAL A 449 24.64 12.38 -6.19
CA VAL A 449 23.85 12.34 -4.95
C VAL A 449 24.53 11.57 -3.81
N GLU A 450 25.50 10.70 -4.10
CA GLU A 450 26.27 9.96 -3.11
C GLU A 450 27.58 10.68 -2.68
N ASN A 451 27.91 11.80 -3.30
CA ASN A 451 29.09 12.61 -2.93
C ASN A 451 28.75 13.56 -1.77
N LYS A 452 28.96 13.09 -0.55
CA LYS A 452 28.57 13.81 0.66
C LYS A 452 29.29 15.16 0.81
N ALA A 453 30.58 15.19 0.53
CA ALA A 453 31.36 16.44 0.63
C ALA A 453 30.78 17.53 -0.29
N TRP A 454 30.48 17.17 -1.52
CA TRP A 454 29.87 18.10 -2.49
C TRP A 454 28.44 18.52 -2.12
N LEU A 455 27.64 17.62 -1.50
CA LEU A 455 26.33 17.98 -0.99
C LEU A 455 26.41 19.01 0.15
N ASP A 456 27.39 18.87 1.04
CA ASP A 456 27.55 19.76 2.18
C ASP A 456 28.09 21.14 1.74
N GLU A 457 29.07 21.19 0.85
CA GLU A 457 29.57 22.43 0.22
C GLU A 457 28.45 23.20 -0.49
N MET A 458 27.63 22.48 -1.27
CA MET A 458 26.48 23.09 -1.95
C MET A 458 25.44 23.64 -0.95
N ALA A 459 25.22 22.95 0.17
CA ALA A 459 24.28 23.41 1.20
C ALA A 459 24.78 24.69 1.87
N GLU A 460 26.07 24.80 2.17
CA GLU A 460 26.69 26.02 2.75
C GLU A 460 26.59 27.20 1.80
N ALA A 461 26.93 27.00 0.51
CA ALA A 461 26.84 28.04 -0.51
C ALA A 461 25.43 28.57 -0.72
N ARG A 462 24.39 27.72 -0.55
CA ARG A 462 22.99 28.12 -0.64
C ARG A 462 22.48 28.81 0.63
N ALA A 463 22.93 28.38 1.79
CA ALA A 463 22.56 29.01 3.06
C ALA A 463 23.08 30.45 3.10
N GLN A 464 24.28 30.69 2.59
CA GLN A 464 24.85 32.04 2.47
C GLN A 464 24.02 32.96 1.57
N LYS A 465 23.59 32.46 0.38
CA LYS A 465 22.77 33.24 -0.58
C LYS A 465 21.37 33.61 -0.08
N VAL A 466 20.88 32.98 0.96
CA VAL A 466 19.56 33.30 1.57
C VAL A 466 19.71 34.34 2.70
N MET A 467 20.94 34.56 3.21
CA MET A 467 21.25 35.55 4.24
C MET A 467 21.67 36.90 3.65
N ASP A 468 22.16 36.91 2.42
CA ASP A 468 22.41 38.09 1.57
C ASP A 468 21.12 38.50 0.84
#